data_8c8fe27bad7c3862fed92db33f4c98c7
#
_entry.id   8c8fe27bad7c3862fed92db33f4c98c7
#
_cell.length_a   1.000
_cell.length_b   1.000
_cell.length_c   1.000
_cell.angle_alpha   90.00
_cell.angle_beta   90.00
_cell.angle_gamma   90.00
#
_symmetry.space_group_name_H-M   'P 1'
#
loop_
_entity.id
_entity.type
_entity.pdbx_description
1 polymer ?
#
loop_
_entity_poly.entity_id
_entity_poly.type
_entity_poly.pdbx_seq_one_letter_code
_entity_poly.pdbx_strand_id
1 'polypeptide(L)'
;MVKRIIKGLLKYPLMLLNRIYTYLYYKKSDKREKYNIDEMFQGEQKVLVLAPHVDDETIGLGATLLKFKKSGTKMALVYMSDGGGSTSSLTRKEIIQLRKKEGEDIKNSLGFDSLYFLDEPDGQVNSSNNELIDKLIGILNKENPTIIFSPFLIDGHSDHVETTKSLMRALGEWNNAFKNIYMYEVNCPILPKVVNSLSLIDENLYREKERLFKKFKSQSVMGFSAFT
;
A
#
# COMPACT_ATOMS: atom_id res chain seq x y z
N MET A 1 6.89 30.67 -9.05
CA MET A 1 6.80 30.40 -10.51
C MET A 1 7.98 29.58 -11.02
N VAL A 2 9.24 29.98 -10.83
CA VAL A 2 10.45 29.30 -11.31
C VAL A 2 10.56 27.83 -10.85
N LYS A 3 10.34 27.51 -9.54
CA LYS A 3 10.37 26.14 -9.01
C LYS A 3 9.37 25.19 -9.70
N ARG A 4 8.22 25.70 -10.12
CA ARG A 4 7.18 24.88 -10.78
C ARG A 4 7.55 24.57 -12.23
N ILE A 5 8.20 25.51 -12.91
CA ILE A 5 8.73 25.34 -14.28
C ILE A 5 9.87 24.33 -14.28
N ILE A 6 10.82 24.45 -13.33
CA ILE A 6 11.95 23.52 -13.19
C ILE A 6 11.47 22.12 -12.86
N LYS A 7 10.49 21.95 -11.94
CA LYS A 7 9.86 20.65 -11.67
C LYS A 7 9.22 20.04 -12.92
N GLY A 8 8.54 20.84 -13.74
CA GLY A 8 7.92 20.37 -14.99
C GLY A 8 8.95 19.90 -16.02
N LEU A 9 10.02 20.66 -16.21
CA LEU A 9 11.09 20.34 -17.18
C LEU A 9 11.91 19.11 -16.76
N LEU A 10 12.16 18.94 -15.46
CA LEU A 10 12.94 17.81 -14.93
C LEU A 10 12.13 16.54 -14.71
N LYS A 11 10.80 16.61 -14.76
CA LYS A 11 9.91 15.46 -14.49
C LYS A 11 10.28 14.25 -15.34
N TYR A 12 10.24 14.38 -16.66
CA TYR A 12 10.51 13.25 -17.57
C TYR A 12 11.95 12.70 -17.49
N PRO A 13 13.00 13.54 -17.48
CA PRO A 13 14.37 13.05 -17.27
C PRO A 13 14.53 12.30 -15.94
N LEU A 14 13.95 12.81 -14.84
CA LEU A 14 14.03 12.14 -13.53
C LEU A 14 13.27 10.82 -13.51
N MET A 15 12.10 10.76 -14.15
CA MET A 15 11.35 9.50 -14.30
C MET A 15 12.15 8.45 -15.08
N LEU A 16 12.76 8.84 -16.20
CA LEU A 16 13.59 7.94 -16.98
C LEU A 16 14.81 7.44 -16.19
N LEU A 17 15.51 8.35 -15.50
CA LEU A 17 16.64 7.98 -14.64
C LEU A 17 16.21 7.03 -13.53
N ASN A 18 15.07 7.29 -12.90
CA ASN A 18 14.54 6.42 -11.84
C ASN A 18 14.19 5.02 -12.39
N ARG A 19 13.54 4.93 -13.56
CA ARG A 19 13.26 3.64 -14.23
C ARG A 19 14.54 2.86 -14.54
N ILE A 20 15.55 3.54 -15.10
CA ILE A 20 16.85 2.91 -15.40
C ILE A 20 17.52 2.45 -14.10
N TYR A 21 17.53 3.31 -13.08
CA TYR A 21 18.11 2.97 -11.78
C TYR A 21 17.41 1.75 -11.15
N THR A 22 16.09 1.76 -11.08
CA THR A 22 15.29 0.68 -10.50
C THR A 22 15.52 -0.63 -11.26
N TYR A 23 15.49 -0.59 -12.60
CA TYR A 23 15.78 -1.75 -13.43
C TYR A 23 17.17 -2.33 -13.17
N LEU A 24 18.21 -1.47 -13.15
CA LEU A 24 19.58 -1.92 -12.91
C LEU A 24 19.78 -2.43 -11.48
N TYR A 25 19.13 -1.79 -10.50
CA TYR A 25 19.17 -2.18 -9.11
C TYR A 25 18.63 -3.59 -8.91
N TYR A 26 17.44 -3.90 -9.40
CA TYR A 26 16.84 -5.22 -9.26
C TYR A 26 17.56 -6.26 -10.13
N LYS A 27 17.90 -5.96 -11.38
CA LYS A 27 18.64 -6.86 -12.27
C LYS A 27 20.01 -7.26 -11.72
N LYS A 28 20.74 -6.33 -11.10
CA LYS A 28 22.07 -6.59 -10.52
C LYS A 28 21.99 -7.37 -9.22
N SER A 29 20.90 -7.23 -8.49
CA SER A 29 20.76 -7.75 -7.14
C SER A 29 20.07 -9.12 -7.08
N ASP A 30 19.41 -9.53 -8.17
CA ASP A 30 18.68 -10.80 -8.24
C ASP A 30 19.65 -11.96 -8.52
N LYS A 31 20.25 -12.46 -7.45
CA LYS A 31 21.07 -13.70 -7.44
C LYS A 31 20.48 -14.75 -6.52
N ARG A 32 19.22 -14.60 -6.11
CA ARG A 32 18.57 -15.51 -5.18
C ARG A 32 18.01 -16.72 -5.92
N GLU A 33 18.36 -17.90 -5.44
CA GLU A 33 17.89 -19.16 -6.02
C GLU A 33 16.48 -19.54 -5.61
N LYS A 34 15.94 -18.97 -4.51
CA LYS A 34 14.63 -19.35 -3.95
C LYS A 34 13.84 -18.16 -3.44
N TYR A 35 12.67 -17.97 -4.02
CA TYR A 35 11.59 -17.13 -3.51
C TYR A 35 10.35 -17.99 -3.28
N ASN A 36 9.52 -17.61 -2.33
CA ASN A 36 8.16 -18.14 -2.19
C ASN A 36 7.30 -17.51 -3.29
N ILE A 37 7.14 -18.21 -4.40
CA ILE A 37 6.39 -17.69 -5.56
C ILE A 37 4.92 -18.07 -5.39
N ASP A 38 4.03 -17.06 -5.35
CA ASP A 38 2.58 -17.24 -5.30
C ASP A 38 2.05 -18.12 -4.14
N GLU A 39 2.86 -18.42 -3.13
CA GLU A 39 2.45 -19.23 -1.98
C GLU A 39 1.31 -18.58 -1.16
N MET A 40 1.24 -17.23 -1.18
CA MET A 40 0.19 -16.47 -0.51
C MET A 40 -1.23 -16.75 -1.03
N PHE A 41 -1.36 -17.35 -2.22
CA PHE A 41 -2.66 -17.68 -2.83
C PHE A 41 -3.12 -19.10 -2.55
N GLN A 42 -2.36 -19.91 -1.79
CA GLN A 42 -2.68 -21.30 -1.54
C GLN A 42 -3.70 -21.46 -0.39
N GLY A 43 -4.72 -22.27 -0.65
CA GLY A 43 -5.76 -22.59 0.32
C GLY A 43 -6.77 -21.46 0.54
N GLU A 44 -7.70 -21.67 1.47
CA GLU A 44 -8.69 -20.66 1.84
C GLU A 44 -8.04 -19.56 2.65
N GLN A 45 -8.19 -18.30 2.20
CA GLN A 45 -7.59 -17.13 2.82
C GLN A 45 -8.65 -16.06 3.13
N LYS A 46 -8.36 -15.31 4.21
CA LYS A 46 -8.98 -14.03 4.53
C LYS A 46 -7.87 -13.00 4.62
N VAL A 47 -7.92 -12.01 3.79
CA VAL A 47 -6.85 -11.02 3.64
C VAL A 47 -7.22 -9.72 4.32
N LEU A 48 -6.34 -9.20 5.16
CA LEU A 48 -6.40 -7.84 5.69
C LEU A 48 -5.24 -7.03 5.12
N VAL A 49 -5.53 -5.85 4.58
CA VAL A 49 -4.52 -4.91 4.08
C VAL A 49 -4.53 -3.66 4.94
N LEU A 50 -3.39 -3.28 5.49
CA LEU A 50 -3.18 -1.98 6.11
C LEU A 50 -2.46 -1.08 5.12
N ALA A 51 -3.06 0.04 4.77
CA ALA A 51 -2.49 1.08 3.94
C ALA A 51 -2.39 2.39 4.75
N PRO A 52 -1.21 3.00 4.87
CA PRO A 52 -1.05 4.29 5.54
C PRO A 52 -1.92 5.37 4.93
N HIS A 53 -1.92 5.47 3.60
CA HIS A 53 -2.69 6.45 2.82
C HIS A 53 -3.52 5.75 1.75
N VAL A 54 -4.48 6.50 1.22
CA VAL A 54 -5.34 6.03 0.11
C VAL A 54 -4.53 6.07 -1.19
N ASP A 55 -3.96 5.00 -1.62
CA ASP A 55 -3.17 4.68 -2.83
C ASP A 55 -2.06 3.64 -2.56
N ASP A 56 -1.55 3.55 -1.33
CA ASP A 56 -0.41 2.69 -0.96
C ASP A 56 -0.69 1.21 -1.25
N GLU A 57 -1.93 0.73 -1.03
CA GLU A 57 -2.35 -0.63 -1.36
C GLU A 57 -2.30 -0.91 -2.87
N THR A 58 -2.64 0.10 -3.66
CA THR A 58 -2.59 0.01 -5.13
C THR A 58 -1.15 0.09 -5.63
N ILE A 59 -0.33 0.97 -5.03
CA ILE A 59 1.10 1.10 -5.33
C ILE A 59 1.82 -0.22 -5.06
N GLY A 60 1.75 -0.70 -3.84
CA GLY A 60 2.53 -1.86 -3.41
C GLY A 60 1.93 -3.20 -3.81
N LEU A 61 0.60 -3.32 -3.78
CA LEU A 61 -0.10 -4.60 -3.88
C LEU A 61 -1.12 -4.70 -5.04
N GLY A 62 -1.37 -3.64 -5.81
CA GLY A 62 -2.50 -3.58 -6.74
C GLY A 62 -2.68 -4.82 -7.62
N ALA A 63 -1.61 -5.33 -8.24
CA ALA A 63 -1.68 -6.54 -9.05
C ALA A 63 -1.90 -7.81 -8.21
N THR A 64 -1.30 -7.90 -7.03
CA THR A 64 -1.50 -8.99 -6.06
C THR A 64 -2.95 -9.05 -5.59
N LEU A 65 -3.54 -7.88 -5.28
CA LEU A 65 -4.94 -7.77 -4.87
C LEU A 65 -5.90 -8.13 -5.99
N LEU A 66 -5.59 -7.81 -7.25
CA LEU A 66 -6.35 -8.27 -8.41
C LEU A 66 -6.35 -9.80 -8.55
N LYS A 67 -5.26 -10.48 -8.18
CA LYS A 67 -5.23 -11.95 -8.14
C LYS A 67 -6.14 -12.50 -7.04
N PHE A 68 -6.10 -11.94 -5.83
CA PHE A 68 -7.01 -12.33 -4.76
C PHE A 68 -8.46 -12.09 -5.14
N LYS A 69 -8.78 -10.96 -5.78
CA LYS A 69 -10.13 -10.71 -6.33
C LYS A 69 -10.56 -11.81 -7.31
N LYS A 70 -9.68 -12.18 -8.26
CA LYS A 70 -9.98 -13.23 -9.26
C LYS A 70 -10.22 -14.60 -8.63
N SER A 71 -9.61 -14.89 -7.48
CA SER A 71 -9.84 -16.14 -6.72
C SER A 71 -11.06 -16.09 -5.78
N GLY A 72 -11.76 -14.95 -5.72
CA GLY A 72 -12.91 -14.78 -4.82
C GLY A 72 -12.54 -14.72 -3.33
N THR A 73 -11.29 -14.38 -3.02
CA THR A 73 -10.80 -14.28 -1.64
C THR A 73 -11.48 -13.11 -0.93
N LYS A 74 -11.93 -13.34 0.31
CA LYS A 74 -12.44 -12.27 1.18
C LYS A 74 -11.33 -11.34 1.58
N MET A 75 -11.54 -10.03 1.37
CA MET A 75 -10.54 -9.00 1.62
C MET A 75 -11.12 -7.84 2.42
N ALA A 76 -10.34 -7.35 3.39
CA ALA A 76 -10.62 -6.12 4.12
C ALA A 76 -9.47 -5.12 3.96
N LEU A 77 -9.79 -3.83 3.89
CA LEU A 77 -8.83 -2.75 3.73
C LEU A 77 -8.97 -1.75 4.88
N VAL A 78 -7.83 -1.33 5.43
CA VAL A 78 -7.74 -0.32 6.48
C VAL A 78 -6.86 0.81 5.99
N TYR A 79 -7.40 2.02 5.91
CA TYR A 79 -6.63 3.25 5.75
C TYR A 79 -6.35 3.84 7.13
N MET A 80 -5.07 4.07 7.42
CA MET A 80 -4.63 4.54 8.73
C MET A 80 -4.82 6.04 8.89
N SER A 81 -4.39 6.83 7.90
CA SER A 81 -4.46 8.29 7.94
C SER A 81 -5.61 8.85 7.12
N ASP A 82 -5.94 10.12 7.39
CA ASP A 82 -6.95 10.88 6.66
C ASP A 82 -6.48 11.39 5.29
N GLY A 83 -5.16 11.28 5.00
CA GLY A 83 -4.54 11.74 3.75
C GLY A 83 -4.61 13.24 3.52
N GLY A 84 -4.89 14.03 4.57
CA GLY A 84 -5.12 15.47 4.48
C GLY A 84 -3.86 16.32 4.23
N GLY A 85 -2.66 15.71 4.24
CA GLY A 85 -1.38 16.35 3.93
C GLY A 85 -1.05 16.39 2.43
N SER A 86 -1.88 15.78 1.58
CA SER A 86 -1.64 15.76 0.13
C SER A 86 -1.53 17.18 -0.45
N THR A 87 -0.52 17.42 -1.30
CA THR A 87 -0.29 18.71 -1.94
C THR A 87 -1.36 18.97 -3.02
N SER A 88 -2.27 19.90 -2.75
CA SER A 88 -3.39 20.25 -3.63
C SER A 88 -3.69 21.73 -3.54
N SER A 89 -4.52 22.23 -4.48
CA SER A 89 -5.16 23.55 -4.38
C SER A 89 -6.45 23.51 -3.54
N LEU A 90 -6.89 22.31 -3.13
CA LEU A 90 -8.06 22.10 -2.29
C LEU A 90 -7.73 22.39 -0.82
N THR A 91 -8.76 22.75 -0.05
CA THR A 91 -8.63 22.82 1.41
C THR A 91 -8.38 21.43 2.01
N ARG A 92 -7.80 21.36 3.22
CA ARG A 92 -7.58 20.08 3.91
C ARG A 92 -8.87 19.24 4.00
N LYS A 93 -10.01 19.86 4.29
CA LYS A 93 -11.30 19.17 4.36
C LYS A 93 -11.72 18.56 3.03
N GLU A 94 -11.57 19.32 1.94
CA GLU A 94 -11.92 18.85 0.60
C GLU A 94 -11.00 17.71 0.15
N ILE A 95 -9.71 17.80 0.47
CA ILE A 95 -8.77 16.73 0.12
C ILE A 95 -9.08 15.43 0.89
N ILE A 96 -9.40 15.50 2.18
CA ILE A 96 -9.82 14.34 2.98
C ILE A 96 -11.07 13.68 2.37
N GLN A 97 -12.07 14.48 2.00
CA GLN A 97 -13.29 13.96 1.36
C GLN A 97 -13.00 13.30 0.02
N LEU A 98 -12.14 13.92 -0.80
CA LEU A 98 -11.72 13.36 -2.08
C LEU A 98 -11.00 12.02 -1.89
N ARG A 99 -10.06 11.94 -0.95
CA ARG A 99 -9.31 10.71 -0.61
C ARG A 99 -10.24 9.59 -0.14
N LYS A 100 -11.19 9.90 0.74
CA LYS A 100 -12.19 8.90 1.18
C LYS A 100 -13.00 8.36 0.01
N LYS A 101 -13.44 9.23 -0.91
CA LYS A 101 -14.14 8.80 -2.11
C LYS A 101 -13.26 7.93 -3.03
N GLU A 102 -12.00 8.27 -3.20
CA GLU A 102 -11.04 7.47 -3.96
C GLU A 102 -10.84 6.10 -3.31
N GLY A 103 -10.75 6.02 -1.98
CA GLY A 103 -10.69 4.77 -1.24
C GLY A 103 -11.90 3.86 -1.44
N GLU A 104 -13.11 4.45 -1.45
CA GLU A 104 -14.34 3.70 -1.77
C GLU A 104 -14.36 3.22 -3.24
N ASP A 105 -13.89 4.04 -4.18
CA ASP A 105 -13.78 3.64 -5.58
C ASP A 105 -12.76 2.51 -5.78
N ILE A 106 -11.69 2.48 -5.01
CA ILE A 106 -10.68 1.41 -5.01
C ILE A 106 -11.22 0.16 -4.34
N LYS A 107 -11.89 0.27 -3.18
CA LYS A 107 -12.60 -0.85 -2.55
C LYS A 107 -13.44 -1.62 -3.57
N ASN A 108 -14.31 -0.90 -4.30
CA ASN A 108 -15.18 -1.50 -5.30
C ASN A 108 -14.39 -2.09 -6.48
N SER A 109 -13.33 -1.42 -6.92
CA SER A 109 -12.51 -1.84 -8.06
C SER A 109 -11.70 -3.09 -7.77
N LEU A 110 -11.12 -3.18 -6.57
CA LEU A 110 -10.35 -4.33 -6.11
C LEU A 110 -11.22 -5.42 -5.47
N GLY A 111 -12.50 -5.14 -5.19
CA GLY A 111 -13.43 -6.12 -4.64
C GLY A 111 -13.23 -6.41 -3.16
N PHE A 112 -12.85 -5.40 -2.36
CA PHE A 112 -12.81 -5.54 -0.92
C PHE A 112 -14.22 -5.64 -0.33
N ASP A 113 -14.44 -6.60 0.57
CA ASP A 113 -15.69 -6.77 1.30
C ASP A 113 -15.89 -5.67 2.35
N SER A 114 -14.81 -5.31 3.05
CA SER A 114 -14.82 -4.31 4.12
C SER A 114 -13.80 -3.21 3.88
N LEU A 115 -14.14 -1.98 4.31
CA LEU A 115 -13.26 -0.81 4.28
C LEU A 115 -13.37 -0.06 5.60
N TYR A 116 -12.22 0.32 6.16
CA TYR A 116 -12.10 1.07 7.41
C TYR A 116 -11.23 2.31 7.19
N PHE A 117 -11.66 3.44 7.72
CA PHE A 117 -10.87 4.66 7.83
C PHE A 117 -10.62 4.95 9.31
N LEU A 118 -9.36 4.95 9.75
CA LEU A 118 -9.01 5.22 11.15
C LEU A 118 -8.84 6.71 11.42
N ASP A 119 -8.71 7.49 10.34
CA ASP A 119 -8.71 8.97 10.37
C ASP A 119 -7.61 9.58 11.24
N GLU A 120 -6.47 8.88 11.44
CA GLU A 120 -5.30 9.52 12.06
C GLU A 120 -4.85 10.69 11.18
N PRO A 121 -4.43 11.84 11.75
CA PRO A 121 -3.95 12.94 10.94
C PRO A 121 -2.74 12.52 10.09
N ASP A 122 -2.75 12.87 8.81
CA ASP A 122 -1.64 12.58 7.88
C ASP A 122 -0.31 13.11 8.42
N GLY A 123 0.73 12.26 8.42
CA GLY A 123 2.03 12.50 9.02
C GLY A 123 2.08 12.28 10.55
N GLN A 124 0.99 11.81 11.18
CA GLN A 124 0.89 11.67 12.64
C GLN A 124 0.40 10.30 13.10
N VAL A 125 0.41 9.28 12.25
CA VAL A 125 0.17 7.89 12.70
C VAL A 125 1.18 7.56 13.78
N ASN A 126 0.69 7.06 14.92
CA ASN A 126 1.54 6.83 16.09
C ASN A 126 1.24 5.48 16.75
N SER A 127 2.19 4.58 16.69
CA SER A 127 2.10 3.24 17.26
C SER A 127 2.01 3.22 18.78
N SER A 128 2.28 4.33 19.46
CA SER A 128 2.08 4.48 20.91
C SER A 128 0.65 4.90 21.30
N ASN A 129 -0.21 5.23 20.32
CA ASN A 129 -1.60 5.61 20.57
C ASN A 129 -2.45 4.37 20.88
N ASN A 130 -2.88 4.22 22.16
CA ASN A 130 -3.67 3.07 22.60
C ASN A 130 -5.03 2.99 21.88
N GLU A 131 -5.69 4.13 21.64
CA GLU A 131 -6.97 4.15 20.92
C GLU A 131 -6.84 3.60 19.49
N LEU A 132 -5.76 3.93 18.79
CA LEU A 132 -5.46 3.38 17.47
C LEU A 132 -5.25 1.85 17.53
N ILE A 133 -4.53 1.37 18.55
CA ILE A 133 -4.28 -0.06 18.74
C ILE A 133 -5.59 -0.80 19.04
N ASP A 134 -6.44 -0.26 19.93
CA ASP A 134 -7.74 -0.86 20.25
C ASP A 134 -8.65 -0.94 19.01
N LYS A 135 -8.67 0.09 18.16
CA LYS A 135 -9.37 0.06 16.86
C LYS A 135 -8.86 -1.05 15.96
N LEU A 136 -7.53 -1.21 15.86
CA LEU A 136 -6.91 -2.28 15.06
C LEU A 136 -7.27 -3.67 15.60
N ILE A 137 -7.20 -3.87 16.91
CA ILE A 137 -7.60 -5.13 17.56
C ILE A 137 -9.09 -5.43 17.27
N GLY A 138 -9.96 -4.43 17.34
CA GLY A 138 -11.37 -4.56 16.98
C GLY A 138 -11.57 -5.03 15.55
N ILE A 139 -10.81 -4.49 14.59
CA ILE A 139 -10.84 -4.91 13.19
C ILE A 139 -10.28 -6.33 13.03
N LEU A 140 -9.16 -6.66 13.67
CA LEU A 140 -8.57 -8.00 13.66
C LEU A 140 -9.56 -9.04 14.17
N ASN A 141 -10.28 -8.77 15.26
CA ASN A 141 -11.30 -9.65 15.81
C ASN A 141 -12.48 -9.83 14.85
N LYS A 142 -12.93 -8.76 14.20
CA LYS A 142 -14.06 -8.79 13.28
C LYS A 142 -13.76 -9.54 11.98
N GLU A 143 -12.63 -9.23 11.36
CA GLU A 143 -12.23 -9.79 10.07
C GLU A 143 -11.60 -11.19 10.22
N ASN A 144 -10.97 -11.46 11.34
CA ASN A 144 -10.24 -12.70 11.65
C ASN A 144 -9.35 -13.16 10.47
N PRO A 145 -8.38 -12.32 10.06
CA PRO A 145 -7.59 -12.56 8.86
C PRO A 145 -6.62 -13.73 9.05
N THR A 146 -6.36 -14.47 7.97
CA THR A 146 -5.29 -15.48 7.92
C THR A 146 -4.01 -14.91 7.32
N ILE A 147 -4.14 -13.89 6.47
CA ILE A 147 -3.02 -13.16 5.86
C ILE A 147 -3.20 -11.67 6.13
N ILE A 148 -2.11 -11.02 6.53
CA ILE A 148 -2.11 -9.57 6.75
C ILE A 148 -1.00 -8.96 5.89
N PHE A 149 -1.34 -7.89 5.16
CA PHE A 149 -0.38 -7.07 4.43
C PHE A 149 -0.17 -5.75 5.15
N SER A 150 1.08 -5.32 5.29
CA SER A 150 1.48 -4.04 5.87
C SER A 150 2.67 -3.47 5.09
N PRO A 151 2.90 -2.15 5.07
CA PRO A 151 4.11 -1.59 4.46
C PRO A 151 5.38 -2.20 5.04
N PHE A 152 6.46 -2.16 4.26
CA PHE A 152 7.75 -2.60 4.77
C PHE A 152 8.23 -1.67 5.90
N LEU A 153 8.79 -2.25 6.95
CA LEU A 153 9.18 -1.51 8.18
C LEU A 153 10.25 -0.42 7.93
N ILE A 154 11.00 -0.50 6.84
CA ILE A 154 11.96 0.52 6.43
C ILE A 154 11.39 1.24 5.22
N ASP A 155 10.89 2.46 5.45
CA ASP A 155 10.31 3.33 4.43
C ASP A 155 10.69 4.79 4.69
N GLY A 156 10.59 5.63 3.66
CA GLY A 156 10.89 7.06 3.74
C GLY A 156 9.80 7.90 4.40
N HIS A 157 8.59 7.33 4.61
CA HIS A 157 7.46 8.01 5.23
C HIS A 157 7.21 7.47 6.65
N SER A 158 7.10 8.39 7.63
CA SER A 158 6.87 8.01 9.03
C SER A 158 5.60 7.17 9.22
N ASP A 159 4.49 7.54 8.56
CA ASP A 159 3.22 6.84 8.70
C ASP A 159 3.31 5.38 8.23
N HIS A 160 4.15 5.06 7.23
CA HIS A 160 4.37 3.68 6.78
C HIS A 160 5.02 2.84 7.87
N VAL A 161 6.07 3.39 8.47
CA VAL A 161 6.78 2.75 9.58
C VAL A 161 5.85 2.57 10.79
N GLU A 162 5.12 3.63 11.16
CA GLU A 162 4.22 3.61 12.30
C GLU A 162 2.99 2.72 12.09
N THR A 163 2.50 2.58 10.85
CA THR A 163 1.45 1.60 10.50
C THR A 163 1.89 0.18 10.84
N THR A 164 3.08 -0.21 10.40
CA THR A 164 3.60 -1.56 10.66
C THR A 164 3.90 -1.78 12.13
N LYS A 165 4.45 -0.78 12.83
CA LYS A 165 4.64 -0.86 14.28
C LYS A 165 3.31 -0.99 15.03
N SER A 166 2.26 -0.25 14.61
CA SER A 166 0.91 -0.34 15.19
C SER A 166 0.33 -1.75 15.00
N LEU A 167 0.49 -2.32 13.80
CA LEU A 167 0.09 -3.71 13.55
C LEU A 167 0.83 -4.68 14.46
N MET A 168 2.16 -4.58 14.55
CA MET A 168 2.96 -5.49 15.39
C MET A 168 2.55 -5.41 16.86
N ARG A 169 2.24 -4.20 17.36
CA ARG A 169 1.74 -4.01 18.70
C ARG A 169 0.35 -4.63 18.88
N ALA A 170 -0.58 -4.36 17.96
CA ALA A 170 -1.93 -4.93 17.99
C ALA A 170 -1.89 -6.47 17.97
N LEU A 171 -1.01 -7.07 17.16
CA LEU A 171 -0.83 -8.53 17.11
C LEU A 171 -0.24 -9.11 18.38
N GLY A 172 0.58 -8.37 19.11
CA GLY A 172 1.09 -8.78 20.43
C GLY A 172 -0.01 -8.89 21.50
N GLU A 173 -1.12 -8.17 21.32
CA GLU A 173 -2.29 -8.18 22.22
C GLU A 173 -3.43 -9.06 21.67
N TRP A 174 -3.43 -9.38 20.37
CA TRP A 174 -4.44 -10.18 19.69
C TRP A 174 -4.18 -11.67 19.83
N ASN A 175 -5.08 -12.38 20.47
CA ASN A 175 -4.89 -13.80 20.86
C ASN A 175 -5.35 -14.81 19.79
N ASN A 176 -5.55 -14.41 18.55
CA ASN A 176 -5.96 -15.32 17.48
C ASN A 176 -4.78 -15.73 16.60
N ALA A 177 -4.90 -16.89 15.97
CA ALA A 177 -3.88 -17.38 15.04
C ALA A 177 -4.04 -16.74 13.66
N PHE A 178 -2.97 -16.25 13.09
CA PHE A 178 -2.82 -15.90 11.68
C PHE A 178 -1.73 -16.74 11.04
N LYS A 179 -1.75 -16.87 9.70
CA LYS A 179 -0.76 -17.69 8.99
C LYS A 179 0.51 -16.89 8.70
N ASN A 180 0.35 -15.74 8.03
CA ASN A 180 1.47 -14.95 7.54
C ASN A 180 1.20 -13.44 7.58
N ILE A 181 2.28 -12.69 7.82
CA ILE A 181 2.36 -11.26 7.56
C ILE A 181 3.29 -11.06 6.36
N TYR A 182 2.80 -10.36 5.34
CA TYR A 182 3.60 -9.93 4.20
C TYR A 182 3.80 -8.43 4.26
N MET A 183 5.07 -8.01 4.19
CA MET A 183 5.41 -6.60 4.13
C MET A 183 5.67 -6.20 2.66
N TYR A 184 5.02 -5.12 2.21
CA TYR A 184 5.08 -4.68 0.83
C TYR A 184 5.82 -3.36 0.67
N GLU A 185 6.39 -3.16 -0.52
CA GLU A 185 7.11 -1.94 -0.92
C GLU A 185 6.13 -0.83 -1.29
N VAL A 186 6.43 0.40 -0.87
CA VAL A 186 5.70 1.59 -1.30
C VAL A 186 6.67 2.67 -1.79
N ASN A 187 7.29 3.46 -0.90
CA ASN A 187 8.12 4.61 -1.27
C ASN A 187 9.60 4.28 -1.45
N CYS A 188 10.09 3.26 -0.75
CA CYS A 188 11.50 2.88 -0.78
C CYS A 188 11.67 1.47 -1.32
N PRO A 189 12.58 1.24 -2.30
CA PRO A 189 12.89 -0.09 -2.79
C PRO A 189 13.37 -1.01 -1.67
N ILE A 190 12.74 -2.17 -1.53
CA ILE A 190 13.20 -3.20 -0.61
C ILE A 190 14.48 -3.83 -1.17
N LEU A 191 15.50 -3.98 -0.31
CA LEU A 191 16.73 -4.66 -0.70
C LEU A 191 16.42 -6.08 -1.21
N PRO A 192 16.78 -6.44 -2.45
CA PRO A 192 16.44 -7.75 -3.03
C PRO A 192 16.85 -8.93 -2.16
N LYS A 193 17.95 -8.79 -1.39
CA LYS A 193 18.41 -9.85 -0.47
C LYS A 193 17.47 -10.15 0.70
N VAL A 194 16.55 -9.24 1.04
CA VAL A 194 15.55 -9.48 2.10
C VAL A 194 14.15 -9.78 1.54
N VAL A 195 13.96 -9.62 0.23
CA VAL A 195 12.73 -10.10 -0.42
C VAL A 195 12.70 -11.62 -0.35
N ASN A 196 11.61 -12.20 0.11
CA ASN A 196 11.44 -13.64 0.25
C ASN A 196 10.20 -14.18 -0.45
N SER A 197 9.26 -13.32 -0.81
CA SER A 197 8.01 -13.70 -1.46
C SER A 197 7.74 -12.83 -2.69
N LEU A 198 7.27 -13.45 -3.76
CA LEU A 198 6.94 -12.80 -5.02
C LEU A 198 5.54 -13.19 -5.47
N SER A 199 4.78 -12.21 -5.96
CA SER A 199 3.55 -12.45 -6.71
C SER A 199 3.86 -12.27 -8.21
N LEU A 200 3.73 -13.33 -9.00
CA LEU A 200 3.91 -13.25 -10.44
C LEU A 200 2.71 -12.57 -11.08
N ILE A 201 2.98 -11.62 -11.95
CA ILE A 201 1.95 -10.88 -12.69
C ILE A 201 2.19 -11.00 -14.18
N ASP A 202 1.12 -11.09 -14.96
CA ASP A 202 1.13 -11.00 -16.41
C ASP A 202 0.89 -9.55 -16.88
N GLU A 203 1.02 -9.31 -18.16
CA GLU A 203 0.80 -8.01 -18.79
C GLU A 203 -0.62 -7.49 -18.58
N ASN A 204 -1.63 -8.36 -18.47
CA ASN A 204 -3.01 -7.95 -18.25
C ASN A 204 -3.20 -7.40 -16.84
N LEU A 205 -2.67 -8.10 -15.82
CA LEU A 205 -2.70 -7.64 -14.43
C LEU A 205 -1.93 -6.33 -14.26
N TYR A 206 -0.77 -6.20 -14.94
CA TYR A 206 -0.02 -4.96 -14.95
C TYR A 206 -0.85 -3.79 -15.50
N ARG A 207 -1.50 -3.97 -16.66
CA ARG A 207 -2.37 -2.94 -17.26
C ARG A 207 -3.61 -2.64 -16.41
N GLU A 208 -4.19 -3.65 -15.75
CA GLU A 208 -5.30 -3.44 -14.81
C GLU A 208 -4.83 -2.59 -13.63
N LYS A 209 -3.66 -2.86 -13.06
CA LYS A 209 -3.05 -2.03 -12.01
C LYS A 209 -2.85 -0.59 -12.47
N GLU A 210 -2.31 -0.35 -13.67
CA GLU A 210 -2.16 1.00 -14.23
C GLU A 210 -3.48 1.76 -14.32
N ARG A 211 -4.59 1.05 -14.65
CA ARG A 211 -5.92 1.67 -14.71
C ARG A 211 -6.43 2.08 -13.33
N LEU A 212 -6.12 1.31 -12.28
CA LEU A 212 -6.44 1.68 -10.91
C LEU A 212 -5.78 2.99 -10.50
N PHE A 213 -4.52 3.20 -10.87
CA PHE A 213 -3.80 4.45 -10.58
C PHE A 213 -4.48 5.69 -11.12
N LYS A 214 -5.12 5.60 -12.27
CA LYS A 214 -5.83 6.74 -12.90
C LYS A 214 -7.04 7.21 -12.08
N LYS A 215 -7.46 6.46 -11.07
CA LYS A 215 -8.56 6.82 -10.18
C LYS A 215 -8.15 7.83 -9.11
N PHE A 216 -6.87 7.88 -8.74
CA PHE A 216 -6.34 8.79 -7.73
C PHE A 216 -6.10 10.20 -8.29
N LYS A 217 -7.16 10.99 -8.43
CA LYS A 217 -7.11 12.38 -8.92
C LYS A 217 -6.35 13.30 -7.95
N SER A 218 -6.45 13.01 -6.65
CA SER A 218 -5.71 13.72 -5.60
C SER A 218 -4.19 13.64 -5.78
N GLN A 219 -3.70 12.59 -6.44
CA GLN A 219 -2.28 12.31 -6.68
C GLN A 219 -1.79 12.69 -8.08
N SER A 220 -2.65 13.24 -8.93
CA SER A 220 -2.31 13.59 -10.31
C SER A 220 -1.13 14.56 -10.46
N VAL A 221 -0.81 15.32 -9.39
CA VAL A 221 0.33 16.26 -9.34
C VAL A 221 1.66 15.56 -9.06
N MET A 222 1.65 14.38 -8.48
CA MET A 222 2.85 13.70 -7.98
C MET A 222 3.59 12.87 -9.04
N GLY A 223 2.99 12.63 -10.21
CA GLY A 223 3.70 11.94 -11.31
C GLY A 223 4.08 10.48 -10.99
N PHE A 224 3.19 9.74 -10.37
CA PHE A 224 3.35 8.34 -9.96
C PHE A 224 3.68 7.34 -11.09
N SER A 225 3.71 7.76 -12.34
CA SER A 225 4.15 6.91 -13.46
C SER A 225 5.62 6.43 -13.36
N ALA A 226 6.33 6.77 -12.28
CA ALA A 226 7.69 6.31 -12.06
C ALA A 226 7.76 4.94 -11.35
N PHE A 227 6.65 4.46 -10.77
CA PHE A 227 6.59 3.21 -10.00
C PHE A 227 5.72 2.12 -10.67
N THR A 228 5.22 2.38 -11.87
CA THR A 228 4.47 1.41 -12.67
C THR A 228 5.30 0.83 -13.83
#